data_5bf694f120964299a975741a2c717446
#
_entry.id   5bf694f120964299a975741a2c717446
#
_cell.length_a   1.000
_cell.length_b   1.000
_cell.length_c   1.000
_cell.angle_alpha   90.00
_cell.angle_beta   90.00
_cell.angle_gamma   90.00
#
_symmetry.space_group_name_H-M   'P 1'
#
loop_
_entity.id
_entity.type
_entity.pdbx_description
1 polymer ?
#
loop_
_entity_poly.entity_id
_entity_poly.type
_entity_poly.pdbx_seq_one_letter_code
_entity_poly.pdbx_strand_id
1 'polypeptide(L)'
;MPTRLALSIAVTSGLLALSSFTFADDFQVLKQLENKPMLLKQGEYQGNYYVPSTLKTITWGYLPNKNAKPVLTVPSESTVTFDTVSHEGLLEDQGRDAEKYFSSHGVESENVLDEAKLITRSNLKHDFHKDGPHIITGPIAIDGAMPGDILKVEILKVEPRVPYGVISNRHGKGTLPEFPKRKKIDGASANNPDAYGNVSIFTPIEKNKNGVWEGVLKTDTGPSIRFPLNPFMGTMGVAANTSEPVHSVPPSFYGGNIDINELSAGATVYYPVQVPGALFYTGDSHFVQGDGEVSLTALEGSARATFKITLLKVGKDKVPGKTIRQPLAENAEFWITPGLDEDLDEAMRKSTREAIRFLVDEYGISEEIAYAYLSAATDFEVSQVVDRTKGIHAMIRKADFNEFKETKNK
;
A
#
# COMPACT_ATOMS: atom_id res chain seq x y z
N MET A 1 70.96 41.29 14.75
CA MET A 1 70.21 40.04 14.51
C MET A 1 68.94 40.14 15.31
N PRO A 2 67.78 40.27 14.67
CA PRO A 2 66.58 39.87 15.32
C PRO A 2 65.78 38.88 14.50
N THR A 3 65.36 37.84 15.15
CA THR A 3 64.52 36.74 14.72
C THR A 3 63.10 37.19 14.43
N ARG A 4 62.58 36.90 13.25
CA ARG A 4 61.20 37.11 12.86
C ARG A 4 60.35 35.90 13.28
N LEU A 5 59.35 36.16 14.08
CA LEU A 5 58.30 35.21 14.43
C LEU A 5 57.20 35.23 13.34
N ALA A 6 57.01 34.13 12.66
CA ALA A 6 55.93 33.98 11.69
C ALA A 6 54.66 33.42 12.38
N LEU A 7 53.59 34.19 12.35
CA LEU A 7 52.29 33.80 12.88
C LEU A 7 51.51 33.09 11.73
N SER A 8 51.29 31.79 11.89
CA SER A 8 50.45 31.02 10.97
C SER A 8 49.01 31.09 11.40
N ILE A 9 48.17 31.73 10.61
CA ILE A 9 46.71 31.71 10.77
C ILE A 9 46.19 30.46 10.08
N ALA A 10 45.68 29.51 10.84
CA ALA A 10 44.98 28.35 10.34
C ALA A 10 43.50 28.75 10.01
N VAL A 11 43.16 28.79 8.75
CA VAL A 11 41.79 28.91 8.27
C VAL A 11 41.19 27.52 8.25
N THR A 12 40.33 27.23 9.22
CA THR A 12 39.49 26.04 9.21
C THR A 12 38.29 26.25 8.29
N SER A 13 38.40 25.78 7.04
CA SER A 13 37.26 25.65 6.13
C SER A 13 36.38 24.48 6.58
N GLY A 14 35.26 24.80 7.19
CA GLY A 14 34.20 23.82 7.45
C GLY A 14 33.57 23.40 6.14
N LEU A 15 33.87 22.19 5.66
CA LEU A 15 33.07 21.53 4.62
C LEU A 15 31.76 21.10 5.25
N LEU A 16 30.67 21.75 4.85
CA LEU A 16 29.32 21.20 4.96
C LEU A 16 29.23 19.99 4.00
N ALA A 17 29.32 18.79 4.53
CA ALA A 17 29.02 17.60 3.77
C ALA A 17 27.50 17.55 3.56
N LEU A 18 27.04 17.94 2.38
CA LEU A 18 25.73 17.57 1.85
C LEU A 18 25.78 16.06 1.59
N SER A 19 25.19 15.28 2.49
CA SER A 19 24.97 13.85 2.27
C SER A 19 23.96 13.68 1.16
N SER A 20 24.45 13.41 -0.04
CA SER A 20 23.65 12.86 -1.13
C SER A 20 23.29 11.42 -0.74
N PHE A 21 22.08 11.22 -0.25
CA PHE A 21 21.51 9.89 -0.09
C PHE A 21 21.35 9.27 -1.48
N THR A 22 22.13 8.26 -1.77
CA THR A 22 21.99 7.43 -2.97
C THR A 22 21.22 6.16 -2.62
N PHE A 23 20.41 5.66 -3.55
CA PHE A 23 19.64 4.41 -3.43
C PHE A 23 20.48 3.18 -2.97
N ALA A 24 21.80 3.26 -3.07
CA ALA A 24 22.72 2.24 -2.59
C ALA A 24 22.86 2.19 -1.05
N ASP A 25 22.58 3.29 -0.35
CA ASP A 25 22.72 3.35 1.11
C ASP A 25 21.52 2.73 1.83
N ASP A 26 20.33 2.77 1.21
CA ASP A 26 19.13 2.12 1.76
C ASP A 26 19.26 0.59 1.77
N PHE A 27 19.99 0.01 0.81
CA PHE A 27 20.34 -1.41 0.81
C PHE A 27 21.31 -1.80 1.93
N GLN A 28 22.11 -0.86 2.45
CA GLN A 28 23.05 -1.15 3.54
C GLN A 28 22.37 -1.22 4.92
N VAL A 29 21.27 -0.50 5.13
CA VAL A 29 20.48 -0.63 6.39
C VAL A 29 19.92 -2.04 6.52
N LEU A 30 19.52 -2.68 5.42
CA LEU A 30 19.10 -4.08 5.41
C LEU A 30 20.25 -5.07 5.73
N LYS A 31 21.51 -4.71 5.43
CA LYS A 31 22.68 -5.55 5.75
C LYS A 31 23.05 -5.62 7.24
N GLN A 32 22.68 -4.61 8.04
CA GLN A 32 22.95 -4.62 9.49
C GLN A 32 22.00 -5.51 10.30
N LEU A 33 20.97 -6.07 9.65
CA LEU A 33 19.99 -6.98 10.27
C LEU A 33 20.38 -8.47 10.14
N GLU A 34 21.63 -8.78 9.80
CA GLU A 34 22.08 -10.16 9.45
C GLU A 34 21.92 -11.23 10.54
N ASN A 35 21.56 -10.88 11.78
CA ASN A 35 21.42 -11.87 12.86
C ASN A 35 20.30 -11.61 13.89
N LYS A 36 19.30 -10.78 13.57
CA LYS A 36 18.09 -10.66 14.42
C LYS A 36 16.84 -10.94 13.59
N PRO A 37 15.83 -11.62 14.16
CA PRO A 37 14.54 -11.74 13.50
C PRO A 37 14.04 -10.33 13.18
N MET A 38 13.58 -10.12 11.93
CA MET A 38 13.06 -8.83 11.49
C MET A 38 11.76 -8.55 12.25
N LEU A 39 11.82 -7.63 13.19
CA LEU A 39 10.66 -7.16 13.94
C LEU A 39 10.78 -5.64 14.11
N LEU A 40 10.03 -4.88 13.31
CA LEU A 40 9.95 -3.44 13.47
C LEU A 40 8.86 -3.08 14.47
N LYS A 41 9.28 -2.90 15.72
CA LYS A 41 8.41 -2.44 16.83
C LYS A 41 8.07 -0.95 16.66
N GLN A 42 7.05 -0.48 17.40
CA GLN A 42 6.74 0.95 17.45
C GLN A 42 7.94 1.80 17.89
N GLY A 43 8.01 3.03 17.40
CA GLY A 43 8.90 4.08 17.90
C GLY A 43 10.17 4.32 17.10
N GLU A 44 10.65 3.39 16.29
CA GLU A 44 11.78 3.62 15.37
C GLU A 44 11.25 3.88 13.96
N TYR A 45 11.29 5.13 13.49
CA TYR A 45 10.72 5.52 12.20
C TYR A 45 11.57 6.58 11.50
N GLN A 46 11.34 6.71 10.19
CA GLN A 46 11.87 7.78 9.36
C GLN A 46 10.76 8.78 9.04
N GLY A 47 11.12 10.04 8.80
CA GLY A 47 10.16 11.10 8.46
C GLY A 47 9.88 12.08 9.59
N ASN A 48 9.03 13.09 9.29
CA ASN A 48 8.71 14.17 10.23
C ASN A 48 7.64 13.76 11.24
N TYR A 49 6.76 12.84 10.82
CA TYR A 49 5.59 12.41 11.58
C TYR A 49 5.47 10.90 11.58
N TYR A 50 4.84 10.37 12.63
CA TYR A 50 4.62 8.94 12.79
C TYR A 50 3.22 8.63 13.29
N VAL A 51 2.58 7.66 12.66
CA VAL A 51 1.26 7.16 13.03
C VAL A 51 1.38 5.66 13.35
N PRO A 52 1.46 5.29 14.64
CA PRO A 52 1.48 3.89 15.05
C PRO A 52 0.13 3.23 14.81
N SER A 53 0.10 1.92 14.64
CA SER A 53 -1.13 1.12 14.53
C SER A 53 -1.61 0.70 15.92
N THR A 54 -2.32 1.59 16.60
CA THR A 54 -2.88 1.36 17.96
C THR A 54 -4.40 1.35 17.93
N LEU A 55 -5.06 0.88 19.00
CA LEU A 55 -6.52 0.91 19.12
C LEU A 55 -7.14 2.32 18.99
N LYS A 56 -6.34 3.39 19.11
CA LYS A 56 -6.79 4.78 18.96
C LYS A 56 -6.57 5.33 17.55
N THR A 57 -5.76 4.66 16.74
CA THR A 57 -5.33 5.13 15.43
C THR A 57 -5.78 4.22 14.30
N ILE A 58 -6.53 3.16 14.62
CA ILE A 58 -7.04 2.22 13.62
C ILE A 58 -8.56 2.21 13.56
N THR A 59 -9.07 1.76 12.40
CA THR A 59 -10.41 1.22 12.24
C THR A 59 -10.31 -0.22 11.73
N TRP A 60 -11.28 -1.07 12.03
CA TRP A 60 -11.33 -2.44 11.54
C TRP A 60 -12.59 -2.66 10.72
N GLY A 61 -12.43 -3.03 9.46
CA GLY A 61 -13.51 -3.36 8.54
C GLY A 61 -14.09 -2.19 7.73
N TYR A 62 -13.75 -0.94 8.09
CA TYR A 62 -14.29 0.25 7.44
C TYR A 62 -13.22 1.29 7.17
N LEU A 63 -13.37 1.97 6.02
CA LEU A 63 -12.55 3.10 5.61
C LEU A 63 -13.07 4.41 6.24
N PRO A 64 -12.20 5.41 6.45
CA PRO A 64 -12.62 6.74 6.86
C PRO A 64 -13.63 7.38 5.90
N ASN A 65 -14.64 8.05 6.46
CA ASN A 65 -15.61 8.86 5.75
C ASN A 65 -15.55 10.31 6.23
N LYS A 66 -16.45 11.18 5.74
CA LYS A 66 -16.48 12.61 6.10
C LYS A 66 -16.63 12.91 7.59
N ASN A 67 -17.10 11.94 8.40
CA ASN A 67 -17.29 12.08 9.83
C ASN A 67 -16.07 11.60 10.63
N ALA A 68 -15.07 11.00 9.96
CA ALA A 68 -13.87 10.49 10.62
C ALA A 68 -13.07 11.64 11.23
N LYS A 69 -12.57 11.43 12.43
CA LYS A 69 -11.69 12.39 13.10
C LYS A 69 -10.24 12.03 12.80
N PRO A 70 -9.42 13.00 12.36
CA PRO A 70 -8.01 12.73 12.14
C PRO A 70 -7.30 12.43 13.45
N VAL A 71 -6.39 11.47 13.39
CA VAL A 71 -5.51 11.12 14.52
C VAL A 71 -4.34 12.09 14.62
N LEU A 72 -4.03 12.78 13.53
CA LEU A 72 -2.96 13.75 13.40
C LEU A 72 -3.31 14.74 12.27
N THR A 73 -2.86 16.00 12.39
CA THR A 73 -2.89 16.98 11.29
C THR A 73 -1.45 17.35 10.93
N VAL A 74 -1.13 17.34 9.64
CA VAL A 74 0.20 17.64 9.13
C VAL A 74 0.12 18.72 8.03
N PRO A 75 1.13 19.60 7.89
CA PRO A 75 1.22 20.50 6.76
C PRO A 75 1.50 19.75 5.46
N SER A 76 1.22 20.39 4.32
CA SER A 76 1.69 19.91 3.01
C SER A 76 3.21 19.75 3.00
N GLU A 77 3.75 18.91 2.12
CA GLU A 77 5.17 18.56 2.01
C GLU A 77 5.70 17.74 3.20
N SER A 78 4.84 17.16 4.02
CA SER A 78 5.24 16.33 5.15
C SER A 78 5.63 14.92 4.72
N THR A 79 6.65 14.38 5.38
CA THR A 79 7.00 12.96 5.34
C THR A 79 6.39 12.27 6.55
N VAL A 80 5.49 11.32 6.32
CA VAL A 80 4.73 10.62 7.36
C VAL A 80 4.98 9.13 7.26
N THR A 81 5.33 8.51 8.37
CA THR A 81 5.48 7.05 8.48
C THR A 81 4.28 6.45 9.20
N PHE A 82 3.71 5.41 8.62
CA PHE A 82 2.61 4.63 9.19
C PHE A 82 3.08 3.22 9.51
N ASP A 83 2.73 2.73 10.69
CA ASP A 83 2.72 1.30 10.94
C ASP A 83 1.36 0.74 10.58
N THR A 84 1.34 -0.46 10.01
CA THR A 84 0.12 -1.21 9.75
C THR A 84 0.19 -2.59 10.39
N VAL A 85 -0.97 -3.18 10.62
CA VAL A 85 -1.12 -4.56 11.09
C VAL A 85 -1.98 -5.30 10.07
N SER A 86 -1.47 -6.43 9.55
CA SER A 86 -2.25 -7.30 8.70
C SER A 86 -3.41 -7.92 9.48
N HIS A 87 -4.55 -8.06 8.83
CA HIS A 87 -5.72 -8.75 9.39
C HIS A 87 -5.53 -10.27 9.48
N GLU A 88 -4.61 -10.83 8.69
CA GLU A 88 -4.33 -12.26 8.67
C GLU A 88 -3.68 -12.73 9.98
N GLY A 89 -4.19 -13.81 10.53
CA GLY A 89 -3.87 -14.29 11.86
C GLY A 89 -4.74 -13.71 12.97
N LEU A 90 -5.63 -12.73 12.66
CA LEU A 90 -6.47 -12.02 13.62
C LEU A 90 -7.95 -12.31 13.45
N LEU A 91 -8.37 -12.87 12.32
CA LEU A 91 -9.77 -13.11 12.00
C LEU A 91 -10.37 -14.30 12.75
N GLU A 92 -11.69 -14.37 12.75
CA GLU A 92 -12.44 -15.41 13.48
C GLU A 92 -12.14 -16.81 12.95
N ASP A 93 -11.98 -16.97 11.63
CA ASP A 93 -11.62 -18.23 10.98
C ASP A 93 -10.16 -18.64 11.21
N GLN A 94 -9.40 -17.82 11.93
CA GLN A 94 -8.03 -18.07 12.39
C GLN A 94 -7.93 -18.09 13.92
N GLY A 95 -9.07 -18.10 14.61
CA GLY A 95 -9.18 -18.21 16.07
C GLY A 95 -9.20 -16.89 16.82
N ARG A 96 -9.13 -15.72 16.15
CA ARG A 96 -9.14 -14.37 16.75
C ARG A 96 -8.15 -14.20 17.92
N ASP A 97 -7.02 -14.86 17.82
CA ASP A 97 -5.91 -14.77 18.77
C ASP A 97 -4.59 -14.81 18.02
N ALA A 98 -4.01 -13.63 17.76
CA ALA A 98 -2.79 -13.48 16.97
C ALA A 98 -1.61 -14.27 17.57
N GLU A 99 -1.45 -14.25 18.90
CA GLU A 99 -0.37 -14.97 19.55
C GLU A 99 -0.49 -16.47 19.36
N LYS A 100 -1.69 -17.02 19.60
CA LYS A 100 -1.96 -18.43 19.42
C LYS A 100 -1.80 -18.87 17.96
N TYR A 101 -2.32 -18.06 17.01
CA TYR A 101 -2.25 -18.35 15.58
C TYR A 101 -0.78 -18.43 15.12
N PHE A 102 0.00 -17.39 15.34
CA PHE A 102 1.38 -17.37 14.88
C PHE A 102 2.28 -18.36 15.64
N SER A 103 2.04 -18.57 16.93
CA SER A 103 2.78 -19.58 17.70
C SER A 103 2.51 -21.01 17.19
N SER A 104 1.32 -21.32 16.67
CA SER A 104 1.04 -22.62 16.05
C SER A 104 1.87 -22.86 14.77
N HIS A 105 2.41 -21.80 14.19
CA HIS A 105 3.34 -21.85 13.05
C HIS A 105 4.83 -21.72 13.45
N GLY A 106 5.13 -21.77 14.76
CA GLY A 106 6.50 -21.74 15.27
C GLY A 106 7.06 -20.32 15.46
N VAL A 107 6.21 -19.30 15.45
CA VAL A 107 6.62 -17.91 15.75
C VAL A 107 6.63 -17.72 17.28
N GLU A 108 7.77 -17.36 17.83
CA GLU A 108 7.88 -17.05 19.27
C GLU A 108 7.02 -15.82 19.61
N SER A 109 6.40 -15.81 20.80
CA SER A 109 5.48 -14.74 21.23
C SER A 109 6.07 -13.33 21.12
N GLU A 110 7.35 -13.17 21.38
CA GLU A 110 8.09 -11.91 21.27
C GLU A 110 8.26 -11.41 19.84
N ASN A 111 8.08 -12.30 18.85
CA ASN A 111 8.12 -12.02 17.41
C ASN A 111 6.73 -11.81 16.81
N VAL A 112 5.66 -11.87 17.61
CA VAL A 112 4.31 -11.44 17.23
C VAL A 112 4.14 -9.98 17.68
N LEU A 113 3.70 -9.12 16.77
CA LEU A 113 3.50 -7.69 17.07
C LEU A 113 2.56 -7.51 18.27
N ASP A 114 2.95 -6.64 19.19
CA ASP A 114 2.14 -6.34 20.37
C ASP A 114 0.80 -5.73 19.99
N GLU A 115 0.75 -4.93 18.91
CA GLU A 115 -0.48 -4.37 18.36
C GLU A 115 -1.44 -5.45 17.89
N ALA A 116 -0.95 -6.49 17.21
CA ALA A 116 -1.78 -7.62 16.78
C ALA A 116 -2.39 -8.36 17.97
N LYS A 117 -1.58 -8.62 19.01
CA LYS A 117 -2.04 -9.20 20.28
C LYS A 117 -3.07 -8.31 20.99
N LEU A 118 -2.85 -6.99 21.03
CA LEU A 118 -3.76 -6.03 21.65
C LEU A 118 -5.09 -5.92 20.88
N ILE A 119 -5.07 -5.90 19.55
CA ILE A 119 -6.28 -5.84 18.72
C ILE A 119 -7.17 -7.06 18.99
N THR A 120 -6.61 -8.27 18.97
CA THR A 120 -7.39 -9.50 19.20
C THR A 120 -7.93 -9.63 20.62
N ARG A 121 -7.23 -9.09 21.63
CA ARG A 121 -7.64 -9.10 23.05
C ARG A 121 -8.53 -7.92 23.43
N SER A 122 -8.69 -6.95 22.53
CA SER A 122 -9.48 -5.75 22.80
C SER A 122 -10.98 -6.00 22.66
N ASN A 123 -11.77 -5.02 23.12
CA ASN A 123 -13.22 -4.96 22.89
C ASN A 123 -13.58 -4.33 21.53
N LEU A 124 -12.63 -4.18 20.61
CA LEU A 124 -12.87 -3.67 19.26
C LEU A 124 -13.81 -4.63 18.53
N LYS A 125 -15.01 -4.12 18.20
CA LYS A 125 -16.03 -4.92 17.54
C LYS A 125 -15.65 -5.17 16.10
N HIS A 126 -15.81 -6.40 15.67
CA HIS A 126 -15.66 -6.83 14.28
C HIS A 126 -16.52 -8.05 14.06
N ASP A 127 -17.46 -7.96 13.12
CA ASP A 127 -18.32 -9.05 12.68
C ASP A 127 -17.71 -9.69 11.43
N PHE A 128 -17.18 -10.89 11.57
CA PHE A 128 -16.48 -11.62 10.50
C PHE A 128 -17.32 -11.81 9.22
N HIS A 129 -18.64 -11.81 9.35
CA HIS A 129 -19.54 -12.03 8.21
C HIS A 129 -20.02 -10.75 7.52
N LYS A 130 -19.90 -9.61 8.21
CA LYS A 130 -20.44 -8.33 7.72
C LYS A 130 -19.39 -7.30 7.45
N ASP A 131 -18.39 -7.20 8.33
CA ASP A 131 -17.37 -6.18 8.24
C ASP A 131 -16.25 -6.61 7.26
N GLY A 132 -15.53 -5.65 6.71
CA GLY A 132 -14.34 -5.96 5.93
C GLY A 132 -13.22 -6.50 6.82
N PRO A 133 -12.26 -7.25 6.27
CA PRO A 133 -11.18 -7.81 7.08
C PRO A 133 -10.13 -6.76 7.49
N HIS A 134 -9.94 -5.70 6.74
CA HIS A 134 -8.78 -4.84 6.78
C HIS A 134 -8.72 -3.96 8.02
N ILE A 135 -7.52 -3.85 8.58
CA ILE A 135 -7.17 -2.93 9.67
C ILE A 135 -6.51 -1.71 9.04
N ILE A 136 -7.17 -0.56 9.16
CA ILE A 136 -6.78 0.69 8.53
C ILE A 136 -6.19 1.62 9.57
N THR A 137 -4.98 2.14 9.33
CA THR A 137 -4.30 3.11 10.19
C THR A 137 -4.53 4.54 9.69
N GLY A 138 -4.88 5.43 10.58
CA GLY A 138 -5.24 6.81 10.30
C GLY A 138 -6.69 7.14 10.70
N PRO A 139 -7.35 8.12 10.03
CA PRO A 139 -6.78 8.99 9.00
C PRO A 139 -5.95 10.13 9.57
N ILE A 140 -5.11 10.73 8.74
CA ILE A 140 -4.47 12.01 9.04
C ILE A 140 -5.11 13.12 8.21
N ALA A 141 -5.20 14.32 8.78
CA ALA A 141 -5.62 15.50 8.03
C ALA A 141 -4.40 16.23 7.45
N ILE A 142 -4.57 16.75 6.23
CA ILE A 142 -3.58 17.64 5.60
C ILE A 142 -4.11 19.07 5.73
N ASP A 143 -3.29 19.94 6.36
CA ASP A 143 -3.68 21.32 6.63
C ASP A 143 -4.03 22.06 5.34
N GLY A 144 -5.16 22.75 5.37
CA GLY A 144 -5.66 23.53 4.23
C GLY A 144 -6.20 22.71 3.06
N ALA A 145 -6.27 21.38 3.13
CA ALA A 145 -6.88 20.58 2.08
C ALA A 145 -8.39 20.74 2.04
N MET A 146 -8.93 21.00 0.84
CA MET A 146 -10.37 21.22 0.61
C MET A 146 -10.86 20.38 -0.56
N PRO A 147 -12.15 20.04 -0.61
CA PRO A 147 -12.75 19.37 -1.76
C PRO A 147 -12.41 20.07 -3.06
N GLY A 148 -11.97 19.29 -4.05
CA GLY A 148 -11.51 19.78 -5.35
C GLY A 148 -9.99 19.95 -5.47
N ASP A 149 -9.25 19.94 -4.36
CA ASP A 149 -7.78 19.85 -4.39
C ASP A 149 -7.35 18.42 -4.75
N ILE A 150 -6.07 18.23 -5.01
CA ILE A 150 -5.46 16.90 -5.25
C ILE A 150 -4.44 16.62 -4.15
N LEU A 151 -4.51 15.42 -3.59
CA LEU A 151 -3.50 14.92 -2.68
C LEU A 151 -2.51 14.05 -3.46
N LYS A 152 -1.27 14.51 -3.60
CA LYS A 152 -0.15 13.76 -4.14
C LYS A 152 0.52 12.99 -3.01
N VAL A 153 0.61 11.67 -3.15
CA VAL A 153 1.21 10.75 -2.19
C VAL A 153 2.36 10.01 -2.86
N GLU A 154 3.59 10.36 -2.51
CA GLU A 154 4.80 9.71 -2.98
C GLU A 154 5.16 8.59 -1.99
N ILE A 155 5.27 7.36 -2.47
CA ILE A 155 5.60 6.19 -1.66
C ILE A 155 7.11 6.11 -1.57
N LEU A 156 7.67 6.51 -0.43
CA LEU A 156 9.12 6.55 -0.28
C LEU A 156 9.68 5.18 0.12
N LYS A 157 8.94 4.43 0.94
CA LYS A 157 9.39 3.14 1.46
C LYS A 157 8.22 2.29 1.95
N VAL A 158 8.30 0.99 1.75
CA VAL A 158 7.42 -0.01 2.38
C VAL A 158 8.28 -1.16 2.86
N GLU A 159 8.25 -1.44 4.16
CA GLU A 159 9.11 -2.43 4.82
C GLU A 159 8.26 -3.44 5.58
N PRO A 160 8.50 -4.75 5.41
CA PRO A 160 7.93 -5.75 6.29
C PRO A 160 8.29 -5.47 7.75
N ARG A 161 7.32 -5.56 8.66
CA ARG A 161 7.53 -5.42 10.12
C ARG A 161 7.81 -6.76 10.78
N VAL A 162 7.43 -7.85 10.14
CA VAL A 162 7.59 -9.23 10.62
C VAL A 162 8.15 -10.11 9.52
N PRO A 163 8.90 -11.19 9.85
CA PRO A 163 9.51 -12.08 8.87
C PRO A 163 8.55 -13.15 8.33
N TYR A 164 7.26 -12.86 8.26
CA TYR A 164 6.24 -13.78 7.80
C TYR A 164 5.00 -13.06 7.27
N GLY A 165 4.27 -13.73 6.42
CA GLY A 165 2.96 -13.33 5.95
C GLY A 165 2.05 -14.54 5.83
N VAL A 166 0.81 -14.30 5.35
CA VAL A 166 -0.20 -15.35 5.19
C VAL A 166 -0.91 -15.14 3.86
N ILE A 167 -1.16 -16.23 3.14
CA ILE A 167 -1.98 -16.25 1.93
C ILE A 167 -3.24 -17.05 2.25
N SER A 168 -4.40 -16.45 2.08
CA SER A 168 -5.67 -17.07 2.45
C SER A 168 -6.59 -17.31 1.27
N ASN A 169 -7.38 -18.38 1.39
CA ASN A 169 -8.50 -18.65 0.52
C ASN A 169 -9.74 -19.02 1.37
N ARG A 170 -10.85 -18.35 1.11
CA ARG A 170 -12.10 -18.48 1.85
C ARG A 170 -13.25 -18.83 0.92
N HIS A 171 -14.17 -19.69 1.38
CA HIS A 171 -15.31 -20.17 0.60
C HIS A 171 -16.08 -19.02 -0.07
N GLY A 172 -16.24 -19.10 -1.40
CA GLY A 172 -16.99 -18.16 -2.22
C GLY A 172 -16.35 -16.77 -2.35
N LYS A 173 -15.06 -16.63 -2.02
CA LYS A 173 -14.35 -15.32 -2.03
C LYS A 173 -13.35 -15.19 -3.18
N GLY A 174 -12.50 -16.18 -3.43
CA GLY A 174 -11.50 -16.16 -4.50
C GLY A 174 -12.13 -16.19 -5.91
N THR A 175 -11.30 -16.16 -6.93
CA THR A 175 -11.69 -16.31 -8.34
C THR A 175 -12.41 -17.63 -8.62
N LEU A 176 -12.04 -18.68 -7.88
CA LEU A 176 -12.66 -20.00 -7.96
C LEU A 176 -13.56 -20.22 -6.73
N PRO A 177 -14.88 -20.04 -6.85
CA PRO A 177 -15.80 -20.14 -5.71
C PRO A 177 -15.89 -21.55 -5.11
N GLU A 178 -15.49 -22.58 -5.84
CA GLU A 178 -15.37 -23.96 -5.36
C GLU A 178 -14.13 -24.23 -4.48
N PHE A 179 -13.22 -23.28 -4.35
CA PHE A 179 -12.10 -23.32 -3.44
C PHE A 179 -12.36 -22.53 -2.15
N PRO A 180 -11.73 -22.93 -1.02
CA PRO A 180 -10.97 -24.18 -0.84
C PRO A 180 -11.87 -25.41 -0.91
N LYS A 181 -11.33 -26.57 -1.27
CA LYS A 181 -12.09 -27.84 -1.34
C LYS A 181 -12.37 -28.49 0.04
N ARG A 182 -11.92 -27.85 1.12
CA ARG A 182 -12.22 -28.26 2.49
C ARG A 182 -13.71 -28.02 2.77
N LYS A 183 -14.34 -28.96 3.48
CA LYS A 183 -15.77 -28.82 3.82
C LYS A 183 -15.95 -27.86 4.99
N LYS A 184 -16.89 -26.94 4.87
CA LYS A 184 -17.42 -26.18 5.99
C LYS A 184 -18.24 -27.11 6.88
N ILE A 185 -18.04 -27.00 8.21
CA ILE A 185 -18.70 -27.84 9.22
C ILE A 185 -19.51 -26.90 10.14
N ASP A 186 -20.60 -27.40 10.72
CA ASP A 186 -21.40 -26.63 11.66
C ASP A 186 -20.62 -26.27 12.93
N GLY A 187 -20.94 -25.12 13.53
CA GLY A 187 -20.30 -24.64 14.75
C GLY A 187 -18.97 -23.91 14.51
N ALA A 188 -18.75 -23.40 13.29
CA ALA A 188 -17.61 -22.54 12.99
C ALA A 188 -17.65 -21.27 13.85
N SER A 189 -16.51 -20.96 14.49
CA SER A 189 -16.34 -19.80 15.38
C SER A 189 -14.84 -19.61 15.68
N ALA A 190 -14.48 -18.53 16.37
CA ALA A 190 -13.12 -18.32 16.86
C ALA A 190 -12.58 -19.45 17.75
N ASN A 191 -13.46 -20.14 18.47
CA ASN A 191 -13.09 -21.33 19.29
C ASN A 191 -12.99 -22.63 18.48
N ASN A 192 -13.51 -22.63 17.25
CA ASN A 192 -13.51 -23.76 16.33
C ASN A 192 -13.25 -23.25 14.89
N PRO A 193 -12.06 -22.66 14.63
CA PRO A 193 -11.78 -21.99 13.36
C PRO A 193 -11.70 -22.98 12.18
N ASP A 194 -11.25 -24.21 12.39
CA ASP A 194 -11.16 -25.22 11.33
C ASP A 194 -12.51 -25.58 10.72
N ALA A 195 -13.59 -25.37 11.47
CA ALA A 195 -14.95 -25.63 10.97
C ALA A 195 -15.40 -24.67 9.86
N TYR A 196 -14.73 -23.53 9.69
CA TYR A 196 -14.96 -22.68 8.51
C TYR A 196 -14.54 -23.36 7.21
N GLY A 197 -13.62 -24.34 7.27
CA GLY A 197 -13.08 -25.01 6.10
C GLY A 197 -12.24 -24.10 5.21
N ASN A 198 -11.90 -22.90 5.66
CA ASN A 198 -11.01 -21.95 4.97
C ASN A 198 -9.55 -22.44 5.03
N VAL A 199 -8.71 -21.88 4.19
CA VAL A 199 -7.28 -22.21 4.12
C VAL A 199 -6.48 -20.93 4.29
N SER A 200 -5.54 -20.96 5.23
CA SER A 200 -4.55 -19.92 5.44
C SER A 200 -3.16 -20.55 5.39
N ILE A 201 -2.34 -20.07 4.46
CA ILE A 201 -0.99 -20.60 4.23
C ILE A 201 0.02 -19.65 4.86
N PHE A 202 0.52 -20.00 6.03
CA PHE A 202 1.61 -19.28 6.66
C PHE A 202 2.87 -19.36 5.79
N THR A 203 3.43 -18.22 5.44
CA THR A 203 4.55 -18.10 4.50
C THR A 203 5.66 -17.25 5.12
N PRO A 204 6.77 -17.86 5.57
CA PRO A 204 7.95 -17.13 6.00
C PRO A 204 8.52 -16.28 4.87
N ILE A 205 9.20 -15.18 5.22
CA ILE A 205 10.06 -14.45 4.30
C ILE A 205 11.51 -14.59 4.73
N GLU A 206 12.39 -14.84 3.75
CA GLU A 206 13.80 -15.13 3.99
C GLU A 206 14.67 -14.40 2.96
N LYS A 207 15.91 -14.10 3.30
CA LYS A 207 16.88 -13.63 2.30
C LYS A 207 17.48 -14.83 1.55
N ASN A 208 17.54 -14.72 0.23
CA ASN A 208 18.30 -15.65 -0.57
C ASN A 208 19.81 -15.38 -0.46
N LYS A 209 20.63 -16.21 -1.13
CA LYS A 209 22.10 -16.09 -1.12
C LYS A 209 22.64 -14.75 -1.68
N ASN A 210 21.81 -14.00 -2.40
CA ASN A 210 22.14 -12.68 -2.96
C ASN A 210 21.63 -11.53 -2.06
N GLY A 211 21.04 -11.84 -0.90
CA GLY A 211 20.49 -10.85 0.02
C GLY A 211 19.09 -10.34 -0.36
N VAL A 212 18.46 -10.89 -1.39
CA VAL A 212 17.10 -10.52 -1.82
C VAL A 212 16.07 -11.22 -0.93
N TRP A 213 15.10 -10.47 -0.43
CA TRP A 213 13.98 -11.02 0.32
C TRP A 213 13.03 -11.79 -0.58
N GLU A 214 12.64 -12.98 -0.15
CA GLU A 214 11.75 -13.90 -0.85
C GLU A 214 10.67 -14.42 0.09
N GLY A 215 9.44 -14.60 -0.41
CA GLY A 215 8.44 -15.43 0.19
C GLY A 215 8.81 -16.91 0.00
N VAL A 216 8.61 -17.72 1.04
CA VAL A 216 8.97 -19.15 1.05
C VAL A 216 7.73 -19.99 1.27
N LEU A 217 7.05 -20.32 0.19
CA LEU A 217 5.86 -21.15 0.21
C LEU A 217 6.27 -22.62 0.32
N LYS A 218 5.98 -23.24 1.46
CA LYS A 218 6.29 -24.65 1.72
C LYS A 218 5.31 -25.55 0.98
N THR A 219 5.84 -26.61 0.36
CA THR A 219 5.00 -27.65 -0.26
C THR A 219 4.88 -28.87 0.66
N ASP A 220 3.83 -29.66 0.47
CA ASP A 220 3.59 -30.87 1.28
C ASP A 220 4.61 -31.99 1.02
N THR A 221 5.29 -31.94 -0.14
CA THR A 221 6.03 -33.11 -0.64
C THR A 221 7.47 -32.84 -1.06
N GLY A 222 8.01 -31.65 -0.82
CA GLY A 222 9.33 -31.42 -1.36
C GLY A 222 9.89 -30.00 -1.17
N PRO A 223 10.62 -29.48 -2.16
CA PRO A 223 11.23 -28.18 -2.08
C PRO A 223 10.20 -27.06 -2.00
N SER A 224 10.55 -25.97 -1.31
CA SER A 224 9.71 -24.76 -1.23
C SER A 224 9.72 -24.00 -2.54
N ILE A 225 8.60 -23.33 -2.83
CA ILE A 225 8.50 -22.34 -3.90
C ILE A 225 8.98 -21.01 -3.33
N ARG A 226 9.91 -20.35 -4.03
CA ARG A 226 10.48 -19.07 -3.62
C ARG A 226 10.19 -18.00 -4.67
N PHE A 227 9.77 -16.84 -4.24
CA PHE A 227 9.45 -15.69 -5.11
C PHE A 227 9.89 -14.39 -4.44
N PRO A 228 10.41 -13.42 -5.22
CA PRO A 228 10.90 -12.15 -4.68
C PRO A 228 9.74 -11.32 -4.10
N LEU A 229 10.04 -10.51 -3.08
CA LEU A 229 9.08 -9.56 -2.52
C LEU A 229 9.06 -8.27 -3.35
N ASN A 230 7.89 -7.65 -3.41
CA ASN A 230 7.66 -6.29 -3.89
C ASN A 230 6.63 -5.62 -2.97
N PRO A 231 7.02 -5.15 -1.76
CA PRO A 231 6.05 -4.67 -0.78
C PRO A 231 5.34 -3.38 -1.23
N PHE A 232 4.04 -3.36 -1.04
CA PHE A 232 3.19 -2.20 -1.31
C PHE A 232 1.99 -2.17 -0.35
N MET A 233 1.20 -1.09 -0.42
CA MET A 233 -0.02 -0.95 0.37
C MET A 233 -1.23 -1.24 -0.52
N GLY A 234 -1.93 -2.34 -0.28
CA GLY A 234 -3.16 -2.70 -0.99
C GLY A 234 -4.24 -1.65 -0.78
N THR A 235 -4.35 -1.15 0.44
CA THR A 235 -5.31 -0.11 0.79
C THR A 235 -4.65 1.24 1.08
N MET A 236 -4.91 2.23 0.24
CA MET A 236 -4.57 3.64 0.44
C MET A 236 -5.66 4.53 -0.13
N GLY A 237 -5.95 5.66 0.52
CA GLY A 237 -6.94 6.60 -0.02
C GLY A 237 -7.20 7.81 0.84
N VAL A 238 -8.17 8.59 0.40
CA VAL A 238 -8.73 9.75 1.11
C VAL A 238 -10.16 9.45 1.53
N ALA A 239 -10.65 10.10 2.59
CA ALA A 239 -12.01 9.85 3.08
C ALA A 239 -13.08 10.16 2.05
N ALA A 240 -14.05 9.26 1.91
CA ALA A 240 -15.20 9.45 1.05
C ALA A 240 -16.16 10.50 1.61
N ASN A 241 -16.76 11.33 0.74
CA ASN A 241 -17.76 12.34 1.12
C ASN A 241 -19.15 11.70 1.32
N THR A 242 -19.23 10.80 2.30
CA THR A 242 -20.49 10.17 2.74
C THR A 242 -20.56 10.11 4.26
N SER A 243 -21.76 10.02 4.81
CA SER A 243 -21.97 9.73 6.25
C SER A 243 -22.10 8.23 6.51
N GLU A 244 -22.37 7.45 5.47
CA GLU A 244 -22.57 6.00 5.57
C GLU A 244 -21.22 5.30 5.86
N PRO A 245 -21.24 4.16 6.53
CA PRO A 245 -20.07 3.33 6.68
C PRO A 245 -19.51 2.91 5.31
N VAL A 246 -18.22 3.11 5.10
CA VAL A 246 -17.52 2.72 3.89
C VAL A 246 -16.80 1.40 4.14
N HIS A 247 -17.32 0.33 3.58
CA HIS A 247 -16.75 -1.02 3.74
C HIS A 247 -15.35 -1.09 3.17
N SER A 248 -14.40 -1.74 3.89
CA SER A 248 -12.99 -1.69 3.51
C SER A 248 -12.64 -2.50 2.25
N VAL A 249 -13.46 -3.45 1.83
CA VAL A 249 -13.17 -4.33 0.69
C VAL A 249 -13.31 -3.62 -0.67
N PRO A 250 -14.45 -3.03 -1.08
CA PRO A 250 -14.55 -2.48 -2.44
C PRO A 250 -13.75 -1.18 -2.58
N PRO A 251 -12.84 -1.08 -3.55
CA PRO A 251 -12.21 0.18 -3.92
C PRO A 251 -13.17 1.11 -4.67
N SER A 252 -12.87 2.42 -4.71
CA SER A 252 -13.67 3.40 -5.43
C SER A 252 -12.84 4.64 -5.84
N PHE A 253 -13.51 5.70 -6.33
CA PHE A 253 -12.89 6.95 -6.78
C PHE A 253 -12.08 7.68 -5.68
N TYR A 254 -12.21 7.34 -4.43
CA TYR A 254 -11.40 7.84 -3.31
C TYR A 254 -10.15 6.98 -3.05
N GLY A 255 -9.92 5.93 -3.80
CA GLY A 255 -8.91 4.91 -3.54
C GLY A 255 -9.49 3.75 -2.73
N GLY A 256 -8.92 3.42 -1.60
CA GLY A 256 -9.24 2.27 -0.78
C GLY A 256 -8.44 1.05 -1.22
N ASN A 257 -9.07 -0.08 -1.29
CA ASN A 257 -8.48 -1.38 -1.60
C ASN A 257 -8.28 -1.58 -3.11
N ILE A 258 -7.36 -0.83 -3.71
CA ILE A 258 -7.14 -0.85 -5.17
C ILE A 258 -6.20 -1.94 -5.65
N ASP A 259 -5.33 -2.45 -4.78
CA ASP A 259 -4.45 -3.61 -4.97
C ASP A 259 -3.66 -3.60 -6.29
N ILE A 260 -3.03 -2.47 -6.58
CA ILE A 260 -2.15 -2.31 -7.73
C ILE A 260 -0.72 -2.53 -7.27
N ASN A 261 -0.08 -3.61 -7.68
CA ASN A 261 1.24 -4.02 -7.17
C ASN A 261 2.40 -3.12 -7.65
N GLU A 262 2.19 -2.29 -8.67
CA GLU A 262 3.11 -1.25 -9.13
C GLU A 262 3.21 -0.07 -8.15
N LEU A 263 2.31 0.03 -7.17
CA LEU A 263 2.32 1.09 -6.17
C LEU A 263 3.28 0.78 -5.01
N SER A 264 4.44 0.26 -5.34
CA SER A 264 5.56 0.01 -4.43
C SER A 264 6.39 1.29 -4.21
N ALA A 265 7.50 1.18 -3.45
CA ALA A 265 8.41 2.30 -3.21
C ALA A 265 8.91 2.92 -4.52
N GLY A 266 8.83 4.25 -4.64
CA GLY A 266 9.14 5.01 -5.85
C GLY A 266 7.92 5.37 -6.70
N ALA A 267 6.75 4.80 -6.43
CA ALA A 267 5.50 5.19 -7.07
C ALA A 267 4.88 6.42 -6.40
N THR A 268 3.97 7.07 -7.13
CA THR A 268 3.18 8.22 -6.67
C THR A 268 1.72 7.98 -7.01
N VAL A 269 0.82 8.31 -6.09
CA VAL A 269 -0.63 8.29 -6.33
C VAL A 269 -1.21 9.67 -6.11
N TYR A 270 -2.13 10.07 -6.97
CA TYR A 270 -2.86 11.32 -6.90
C TYR A 270 -4.33 11.02 -6.58
N TYR A 271 -4.81 11.53 -5.47
CA TYR A 271 -6.20 11.34 -5.02
C TYR A 271 -6.99 12.64 -5.10
N PRO A 272 -8.22 12.64 -5.68
CA PRO A 272 -9.10 13.78 -5.62
C PRO A 272 -9.62 13.96 -4.19
N VAL A 273 -9.34 15.12 -3.56
CA VAL A 273 -9.80 15.43 -2.20
C VAL A 273 -11.32 15.58 -2.18
N GLN A 274 -11.99 14.79 -1.33
CA GLN A 274 -13.44 14.72 -1.22
C GLN A 274 -13.99 15.52 -0.04
N VAL A 275 -13.19 15.65 1.03
CA VAL A 275 -13.60 16.26 2.30
C VAL A 275 -12.51 17.20 2.80
N PRO A 276 -12.83 18.21 3.65
CA PRO A 276 -11.81 19.05 4.28
C PRO A 276 -10.77 18.18 5.03
N GLY A 277 -9.50 18.54 4.85
CA GLY A 277 -8.38 17.79 5.41
C GLY A 277 -7.99 16.53 4.61
N ALA A 278 -8.66 16.22 3.51
CA ALA A 278 -8.48 15.01 2.71
C ALA A 278 -8.70 13.70 3.51
N LEU A 279 -8.17 13.62 4.73
CA LEU A 279 -8.25 12.47 5.65
C LEU A 279 -7.62 11.22 5.03
N PHE A 280 -6.31 11.29 4.77
CA PHE A 280 -5.53 10.19 4.19
C PHE A 280 -5.36 9.03 5.18
N TYR A 281 -5.48 7.82 4.68
CA TYR A 281 -5.34 6.58 5.43
C TYR A 281 -4.61 5.51 4.61
N THR A 282 -4.09 4.49 5.32
CA THR A 282 -3.49 3.30 4.70
C THR A 282 -3.65 2.07 5.58
N GLY A 283 -3.57 0.91 4.97
CA GLY A 283 -3.66 -0.39 5.64
C GLY A 283 -3.41 -1.51 4.65
N ASP A 284 -3.68 -2.75 5.07
CA ASP A 284 -3.68 -3.88 4.16
C ASP A 284 -2.40 -3.98 3.34
N SER A 285 -1.32 -4.19 4.06
CA SER A 285 0.01 -4.23 3.46
C SER A 285 0.32 -5.61 2.90
N HIS A 286 0.76 -5.64 1.65
CA HIS A 286 1.15 -6.82 0.91
C HIS A 286 2.67 -6.88 0.77
N PHE A 287 3.26 -8.04 1.05
CA PHE A 287 4.69 -8.25 0.78
C PHE A 287 4.95 -8.54 -0.69
N VAL A 288 3.98 -9.14 -1.37
CA VAL A 288 3.92 -9.32 -2.83
C VAL A 288 2.54 -9.81 -3.24
N GLN A 289 2.12 -9.41 -4.43
CA GLN A 289 0.89 -9.86 -5.08
C GLN A 289 1.17 -10.09 -6.57
N GLY A 290 0.61 -11.16 -7.12
CA GLY A 290 0.49 -11.30 -8.57
C GLY A 290 -0.80 -10.65 -9.06
N ASP A 291 -0.81 -10.17 -10.30
CA ASP A 291 -1.98 -9.60 -10.92
C ASP A 291 -3.19 -10.52 -10.84
N GLY A 292 -4.32 -9.93 -10.50
CA GLY A 292 -5.57 -10.62 -10.29
C GLY A 292 -5.87 -11.07 -8.86
N GLU A 293 -4.87 -11.20 -7.99
CA GLU A 293 -5.05 -11.60 -6.56
C GLU A 293 -5.95 -12.83 -6.36
N VAL A 294 -5.78 -13.80 -7.22
CA VAL A 294 -6.78 -14.82 -7.57
C VAL A 294 -7.27 -15.70 -6.43
N SER A 295 -6.50 -15.89 -5.35
CA SER A 295 -6.93 -16.76 -4.25
C SER A 295 -7.79 -16.07 -3.20
N LEU A 296 -7.84 -14.77 -3.16
CA LEU A 296 -8.53 -13.83 -2.27
C LEU A 296 -7.58 -12.85 -1.57
N THR A 297 -6.37 -13.26 -1.23
CA THR A 297 -5.38 -12.40 -0.61
C THR A 297 -4.05 -12.48 -1.35
N ALA A 298 -3.26 -11.43 -1.24
CA ALA A 298 -1.84 -11.41 -1.54
C ALA A 298 -1.04 -12.23 -0.50
N LEU A 299 0.29 -12.11 -0.49
CA LEU A 299 1.07 -12.44 0.69
C LEU A 299 0.92 -11.28 1.69
N GLU A 300 -0.09 -11.42 2.53
CA GLU A 300 -0.45 -10.45 3.56
C GLU A 300 0.59 -10.41 4.66
N GLY A 301 1.00 -9.22 5.06
CA GLY A 301 1.91 -9.08 6.18
C GLY A 301 1.94 -7.66 6.73
N SER A 302 2.20 -7.50 8.02
CA SER A 302 2.30 -6.19 8.64
C SER A 302 3.50 -5.44 8.13
N ALA A 303 3.32 -4.18 7.68
CA ALA A 303 4.37 -3.35 7.12
C ALA A 303 4.44 -1.96 7.76
N ARG A 304 5.58 -1.31 7.54
CA ARG A 304 5.81 0.11 7.79
C ARG A 304 5.94 0.82 6.47
N ALA A 305 5.10 1.82 6.24
CA ALA A 305 5.12 2.60 5.01
C ALA A 305 5.45 4.07 5.31
N THR A 306 6.33 4.67 4.51
CA THR A 306 6.69 6.08 4.60
C THR A 306 6.30 6.80 3.32
N PHE A 307 5.53 7.87 3.46
CA PHE A 307 5.01 8.67 2.37
C PHE A 307 5.46 10.12 2.48
N LYS A 308 5.74 10.76 1.33
CA LYS A 308 5.75 12.21 1.23
C LYS A 308 4.38 12.66 0.70
N ILE A 309 3.71 13.53 1.44
CA ILE A 309 2.34 13.96 1.18
C ILE A 309 2.33 15.43 0.80
N THR A 310 1.89 15.74 -0.42
CA THR A 310 1.85 17.09 -0.97
C THR A 310 0.42 17.45 -1.38
N LEU A 311 -0.06 18.59 -0.93
CA LEU A 311 -1.35 19.15 -1.33
C LEU A 311 -1.17 20.00 -2.59
N LEU A 312 -1.81 19.62 -3.68
CA LEU A 312 -1.84 20.38 -4.93
C LEU A 312 -3.16 21.16 -5.03
N LYS A 313 -3.07 22.47 -5.14
CA LYS A 313 -4.20 23.37 -5.33
C LYS A 313 -4.56 23.45 -6.80
N VAL A 314 -5.72 22.94 -7.20
CA VAL A 314 -6.18 23.02 -8.58
C VAL A 314 -6.29 24.48 -9.03
N GLY A 315 -5.76 24.77 -10.24
CA GLY A 315 -5.67 26.12 -10.79
C GLY A 315 -4.47 26.95 -10.33
N LYS A 316 -3.67 26.44 -9.36
CA LYS A 316 -2.41 27.06 -8.94
C LYS A 316 -1.23 26.15 -9.21
N ASP A 317 -1.35 24.89 -8.82
CA ASP A 317 -0.28 23.90 -8.97
C ASP A 317 -0.47 23.07 -10.24
N LYS A 318 0.62 22.53 -10.76
CA LYS A 318 0.58 21.63 -11.91
C LYS A 318 0.06 20.26 -11.45
N VAL A 319 -1.05 19.84 -12.07
CA VAL A 319 -1.67 18.54 -11.87
C VAL A 319 -1.53 17.72 -13.16
N PRO A 320 -1.07 16.47 -13.13
CA PRO A 320 -1.00 15.63 -14.31
C PRO A 320 -2.41 15.38 -14.87
N GLY A 321 -2.55 15.40 -16.22
CA GLY A 321 -3.84 15.21 -16.88
C GLY A 321 -4.89 16.26 -16.57
N LYS A 322 -4.51 17.46 -16.10
CA LYS A 322 -5.34 18.62 -15.77
C LYS A 322 -6.47 18.36 -14.76
N THR A 323 -7.14 17.24 -14.84
CA THR A 323 -8.29 16.88 -14.00
C THR A 323 -8.15 15.45 -13.47
N ILE A 324 -8.16 15.29 -12.15
CA ILE A 324 -8.14 13.98 -11.48
C ILE A 324 -9.51 13.76 -10.82
N ARG A 325 -10.26 12.75 -11.30
CA ARG A 325 -11.61 12.41 -10.81
C ARG A 325 -11.63 11.14 -9.98
N GLN A 326 -10.61 10.33 -10.12
CA GLN A 326 -10.35 9.07 -9.42
C GLN A 326 -8.84 8.93 -9.25
N PRO A 327 -8.32 7.95 -8.52
CA PRO A 327 -6.89 7.76 -8.38
C PRO A 327 -6.18 7.71 -9.74
N LEU A 328 -5.13 8.50 -9.89
CA LEU A 328 -4.17 8.41 -10.98
C LEU A 328 -2.83 8.07 -10.33
N ALA A 329 -2.08 7.17 -10.92
CA ALA A 329 -0.78 6.85 -10.36
C ALA A 329 0.34 6.93 -11.41
N GLU A 330 1.56 6.92 -10.92
CA GLU A 330 2.77 6.84 -11.74
C GLU A 330 3.90 6.15 -10.97
N ASN A 331 4.80 5.55 -11.72
CA ASN A 331 6.12 5.18 -11.26
C ASN A 331 7.19 5.77 -12.20
N ALA A 332 8.44 5.32 -12.12
CA ALA A 332 9.51 5.84 -12.98
C ALA A 332 9.22 5.66 -14.48
N GLU A 333 8.53 4.59 -14.88
CA GLU A 333 8.36 4.17 -16.26
C GLU A 333 6.97 4.45 -16.82
N PHE A 334 5.94 4.37 -15.98
CA PHE A 334 4.54 4.35 -16.41
C PHE A 334 3.69 5.42 -15.73
N TRP A 335 2.69 5.90 -16.47
CA TRP A 335 1.46 6.42 -15.92
C TRP A 335 0.46 5.27 -15.78
N ILE A 336 -0.29 5.26 -14.68
CA ILE A 336 -1.17 4.15 -14.32
C ILE A 336 -2.58 4.69 -14.10
N THR A 337 -3.52 4.28 -14.96
CA THR A 337 -4.92 4.74 -14.90
C THR A 337 -5.84 3.57 -14.54
N PRO A 338 -6.33 3.48 -13.30
CA PRO A 338 -7.24 2.41 -12.91
C PRO A 338 -8.65 2.60 -13.47
N GLY A 339 -9.34 1.49 -13.66
CA GLY A 339 -10.77 1.40 -13.87
C GLY A 339 -11.37 0.38 -12.92
N LEU A 340 -12.44 0.76 -12.22
CA LEU A 340 -13.02 0.00 -11.13
C LEU A 340 -14.50 -0.28 -11.40
N ASP A 341 -14.92 -1.55 -11.39
CA ASP A 341 -16.32 -1.96 -11.52
C ASP A 341 -16.56 -3.36 -10.95
N GLU A 342 -17.80 -3.70 -10.63
CA GLU A 342 -18.19 -5.07 -10.28
C GLU A 342 -18.08 -6.02 -11.47
N ASP A 343 -18.26 -5.49 -12.69
CA ASP A 343 -18.04 -6.19 -13.94
C ASP A 343 -16.64 -5.90 -14.48
N LEU A 344 -15.85 -6.95 -14.77
CA LEU A 344 -14.47 -6.82 -15.21
C LEU A 344 -14.36 -6.14 -16.59
N ASP A 345 -15.31 -6.38 -17.49
CA ASP A 345 -15.36 -5.73 -18.82
C ASP A 345 -15.63 -4.23 -18.67
N GLU A 346 -16.51 -3.83 -17.72
CA GLU A 346 -16.74 -2.41 -17.44
C GLU A 346 -15.53 -1.78 -16.72
N ALA A 347 -14.83 -2.51 -15.86
CA ALA A 347 -13.56 -2.04 -15.29
C ALA A 347 -12.55 -1.75 -16.41
N MET A 348 -12.41 -2.64 -17.38
CA MET A 348 -11.57 -2.44 -18.58
C MET A 348 -11.99 -1.21 -19.37
N ARG A 349 -13.30 -1.04 -19.65
CA ARG A 349 -13.83 0.14 -20.36
C ARG A 349 -13.56 1.43 -19.60
N LYS A 350 -13.69 1.44 -18.26
CA LYS A 350 -13.41 2.59 -17.42
C LYS A 350 -11.92 2.96 -17.42
N SER A 351 -11.03 1.98 -17.27
CA SER A 351 -9.57 2.21 -17.36
C SER A 351 -9.20 2.79 -18.74
N THR A 352 -9.76 2.24 -19.83
CA THR A 352 -9.53 2.73 -21.20
C THR A 352 -9.99 4.18 -21.36
N ARG A 353 -11.19 4.54 -20.89
CA ARG A 353 -11.72 5.91 -20.99
C ARG A 353 -10.85 6.90 -20.21
N GLU A 354 -10.42 6.51 -19.00
CA GLU A 354 -9.53 7.35 -18.19
C GLU A 354 -8.15 7.50 -18.83
N ALA A 355 -7.61 6.44 -19.44
CA ALA A 355 -6.35 6.49 -20.18
C ALA A 355 -6.42 7.43 -21.39
N ILE A 356 -7.51 7.35 -22.20
CA ILE A 356 -7.75 8.28 -23.32
C ILE A 356 -7.81 9.71 -22.80
N ARG A 357 -8.67 9.97 -21.79
CA ARG A 357 -8.82 11.31 -21.20
C ARG A 357 -7.47 11.86 -20.69
N PHE A 358 -6.72 11.03 -19.98
CA PHE A 358 -5.39 11.41 -19.47
C PHE A 358 -4.44 11.81 -20.60
N LEU A 359 -4.36 11.01 -21.67
CA LEU A 359 -3.48 11.28 -22.82
C LEU A 359 -3.88 12.56 -23.57
N VAL A 360 -5.17 12.80 -23.75
CA VAL A 360 -5.70 14.04 -24.35
C VAL A 360 -5.35 15.24 -23.47
N ASP A 361 -5.60 15.16 -22.18
CA ASP A 361 -5.38 16.26 -21.24
C ASP A 361 -3.88 16.57 -21.03
N GLU A 362 -3.04 15.53 -20.94
CA GLU A 362 -1.61 15.68 -20.65
C GLU A 362 -0.80 16.06 -21.89
N TYR A 363 -1.10 15.44 -23.04
CA TYR A 363 -0.29 15.56 -24.24
C TYR A 363 -0.97 16.36 -25.36
N GLY A 364 -2.27 16.62 -25.28
CA GLY A 364 -3.01 17.40 -26.29
C GLY A 364 -3.24 16.65 -27.61
N ILE A 365 -3.15 15.32 -27.60
CA ILE A 365 -3.46 14.48 -28.76
C ILE A 365 -4.97 14.24 -28.90
N SER A 366 -5.46 13.86 -30.08
CA SER A 366 -6.88 13.53 -30.26
C SER A 366 -7.26 12.21 -29.60
N GLU A 367 -8.54 12.03 -29.30
CA GLU A 367 -9.06 10.77 -28.71
C GLU A 367 -8.77 9.55 -29.61
N GLU A 368 -8.85 9.72 -30.95
CA GLU A 368 -8.59 8.66 -31.91
C GLU A 368 -7.11 8.22 -31.86
N ILE A 369 -6.18 9.17 -31.77
CA ILE A 369 -4.75 8.87 -31.64
C ILE A 369 -4.45 8.25 -30.29
N ALA A 370 -5.03 8.78 -29.20
CA ALA A 370 -4.90 8.19 -27.88
C ALA A 370 -5.40 6.74 -27.85
N TYR A 371 -6.58 6.48 -28.41
CA TYR A 371 -7.16 5.13 -28.44
C TYR A 371 -6.34 4.16 -29.31
N ALA A 372 -5.84 4.61 -30.47
CA ALA A 372 -4.96 3.82 -31.32
C ALA A 372 -3.65 3.47 -30.60
N TYR A 373 -3.03 4.44 -29.89
CA TYR A 373 -1.83 4.21 -29.10
C TYR A 373 -2.07 3.18 -27.99
N LEU A 374 -3.16 3.33 -27.24
CA LEU A 374 -3.50 2.39 -26.16
C LEU A 374 -3.63 0.96 -26.67
N SER A 375 -4.23 0.78 -27.87
CA SER A 375 -4.38 -0.54 -28.48
C SER A 375 -3.06 -1.15 -28.94
N ALA A 376 -2.10 -0.32 -29.36
CA ALA A 376 -0.85 -0.78 -29.96
C ALA A 376 0.29 -0.97 -28.95
N ALA A 377 0.29 -0.21 -27.85
CA ALA A 377 1.49 -0.07 -27.01
C ALA A 377 1.23 0.07 -25.50
N THR A 378 -0.01 -0.13 -25.03
CA THR A 378 -0.32 -0.06 -23.60
C THR A 378 -0.86 -1.39 -23.13
N ASP A 379 -0.25 -1.95 -22.10
CA ASP A 379 -0.77 -3.12 -21.42
C ASP A 379 -1.88 -2.70 -20.44
N PHE A 380 -2.91 -3.54 -20.34
CA PHE A 380 -4.00 -3.40 -19.37
C PHE A 380 -3.97 -4.62 -18.46
N GLU A 381 -3.67 -4.41 -17.22
CA GLU A 381 -3.44 -5.46 -16.23
C GLU A 381 -4.61 -5.56 -15.25
N VAL A 382 -4.89 -6.78 -14.78
CA VAL A 382 -5.95 -7.02 -13.81
C VAL A 382 -5.38 -6.80 -12.42
N SER A 383 -5.73 -5.70 -11.76
CA SER A 383 -5.24 -5.42 -10.40
C SER A 383 -5.66 -6.52 -9.42
N GLN A 384 -6.98 -6.73 -9.29
CA GLN A 384 -7.59 -7.79 -8.50
C GLN A 384 -9.01 -8.10 -9.01
N VAL A 385 -9.53 -9.29 -8.69
CA VAL A 385 -10.90 -9.75 -9.06
C VAL A 385 -11.69 -10.27 -7.87
N VAL A 386 -11.27 -10.01 -6.65
CA VAL A 386 -11.78 -10.64 -5.42
C VAL A 386 -12.51 -9.68 -4.47
N ASP A 387 -12.48 -8.37 -4.72
CA ASP A 387 -12.97 -7.33 -3.80
C ASP A 387 -14.36 -6.79 -4.12
N ARG A 388 -15.23 -7.58 -4.71
CA ARG A 388 -16.55 -7.17 -5.21
C ARG A 388 -16.44 -6.20 -6.37
N THR A 389 -15.84 -5.01 -6.16
CA THR A 389 -15.40 -4.09 -7.22
C THR A 389 -14.03 -4.55 -7.72
N LYS A 390 -13.95 -4.99 -8.96
CA LYS A 390 -12.73 -5.47 -9.60
C LYS A 390 -11.94 -4.30 -10.20
N GLY A 391 -10.63 -4.48 -10.35
CA GLY A 391 -9.73 -3.48 -10.88
C GLY A 391 -9.01 -3.90 -12.16
N ILE A 392 -8.97 -3.00 -13.13
CA ILE A 392 -8.06 -3.01 -14.29
C ILE A 392 -7.25 -1.73 -14.22
N HIS A 393 -5.97 -1.78 -14.56
CA HIS A 393 -5.16 -0.58 -14.71
C HIS A 393 -4.36 -0.60 -16.01
N ALA A 394 -4.26 0.57 -16.65
CA ALA A 394 -3.49 0.74 -17.87
C ALA A 394 -2.07 1.20 -17.55
N MET A 395 -1.07 0.57 -18.17
CA MET A 395 0.36 0.86 -18.03
C MET A 395 0.87 1.69 -19.21
N ILE A 396 0.68 3.01 -19.14
CA ILE A 396 1.04 3.95 -20.21
C ILE A 396 2.52 4.32 -20.09
N ARG A 397 3.35 3.92 -21.04
CA ARG A 397 4.79 4.11 -20.98
C ARG A 397 5.20 5.56 -21.22
N LYS A 398 5.83 6.18 -20.23
CA LYS A 398 6.26 7.58 -20.27
C LYS A 398 7.30 7.90 -21.35
N ALA A 399 8.14 6.93 -21.67
CA ALA A 399 9.21 7.08 -22.68
C ALA A 399 8.65 7.32 -24.08
N ASP A 400 7.46 6.81 -24.40
CA ASP A 400 6.83 6.95 -25.71
C ASP A 400 6.40 8.40 -26.00
N PHE A 401 6.35 9.25 -24.97
CA PHE A 401 5.94 10.67 -25.03
C PHE A 401 7.11 11.65 -24.81
N ASN A 402 8.37 11.24 -24.98
CA ASN A 402 9.51 12.10 -24.72
C ASN A 402 9.54 13.34 -25.62
N GLU A 403 9.16 13.24 -26.90
CA GLU A 403 9.11 14.36 -27.84
C GLU A 403 8.15 15.48 -27.38
N PHE A 404 7.07 15.12 -26.67
CA PHE A 404 6.13 16.09 -26.09
C PHE A 404 6.71 16.90 -24.94
N LYS A 405 7.70 16.36 -24.23
CA LYS A 405 8.40 17.09 -23.16
C LYS A 405 9.33 18.15 -23.72
N GLU A 406 10.00 17.88 -24.84
CA GLU A 406 10.91 18.81 -25.50
C GLU A 406 10.20 20.02 -26.10
N THR A 407 8.97 19.82 -26.60
CA THR A 407 8.14 20.92 -27.14
C THR A 407 7.56 21.83 -26.07
N LYS A 408 7.31 21.36 -24.86
CA LYS A 408 6.83 22.17 -23.73
C LYS A 408 7.93 23.05 -23.09
N ASN A 409 9.19 22.79 -23.38
CA ASN A 409 10.35 23.53 -22.85
C ASN A 409 10.94 24.55 -23.86
N LYS A 410 10.36 24.69 -25.04
CA LYS A 410 10.64 25.72 -26.06
C LYS A 410 9.54 26.79 -26.04
#